data_241a59f1d363d12b69d9aa44a43673bc
#
_entry.id   241a59f1d363d12b69d9aa44a43673bc
#
_cell.length_a   1.000
_cell.length_b   1.000
_cell.length_c   1.000
_cell.angle_alpha   90.00
_cell.angle_beta   90.00
_cell.angle_gamma   90.00
#
_symmetry.space_group_name_H-M   'P 1'
#
loop_
_entity.id
_entity.type
_entity.pdbx_description
1 polymer ?
#
loop_
_entity_poly.entity_id
_entity_poly.type
_entity_poly.pdbx_seq_one_letter_code
_entity_poly.pdbx_strand_id
1 'polypeptide(L)'
;KNRIPRTKFNIRKFLSASYHAIGAIFMPIIILGGIYTGIFTPTESAAVACAYGLIVGCFIYREINFKGLVETVKSAAASSGMIMFIVACAGVFGLLMTREQIPAHAAEFIMSICSNKVVFLLLVNVLLLIVGCFMDTTPAILIIAPILFPALSAYNIDPVHFGIIMLLNMCIGTVSYTHLTLPTI
;
A
#
# COMPACT_ATOMS: atom_id res chain seq x y z
N LYS A 1 -3.65 35.30 -2.80
CA LYS A 1 -5.03 34.81 -3.05
C LYS A 1 -5.14 34.40 -4.51
N ASN A 2 -4.68 33.24 -4.91
CA ASN A 2 -4.87 32.71 -6.26
C ASN A 2 -6.33 32.25 -6.37
N ARG A 3 -7.18 33.07 -6.99
CA ARG A 3 -8.52 32.66 -7.39
C ARG A 3 -8.38 31.70 -8.56
N ILE A 4 -8.59 30.41 -8.32
CA ILE A 4 -8.71 29.42 -9.38
C ILE A 4 -9.89 29.84 -10.27
N PRO A 5 -9.70 30.08 -11.58
CA PRO A 5 -10.79 30.48 -12.46
C PRO A 5 -11.81 29.34 -12.53
N ARG A 6 -13.06 29.63 -12.14
CA ARG A 6 -14.18 28.68 -12.27
C ARG A 6 -14.53 28.56 -13.76
N THR A 7 -14.01 27.52 -14.39
CA THR A 7 -14.41 27.17 -15.77
C THR A 7 -15.82 26.59 -15.75
N LYS A 8 -16.69 27.13 -16.60
CA LYS A 8 -18.05 26.57 -16.78
C LYS A 8 -17.94 25.13 -17.30
N PHE A 9 -18.71 24.24 -16.69
CA PHE A 9 -18.77 22.82 -17.09
C PHE A 9 -19.22 22.74 -18.56
N ASN A 10 -18.34 22.18 -19.41
CA ASN A 10 -18.60 21.99 -20.85
C ASN A 10 -18.64 20.49 -21.15
N ILE A 11 -19.84 19.96 -21.39
CA ILE A 11 -20.06 18.54 -21.70
C ILE A 11 -19.20 18.05 -22.87
N ARG A 12 -18.99 18.87 -23.90
CA ARG A 12 -18.19 18.49 -25.05
C ARG A 12 -16.69 18.32 -24.72
N LYS A 13 -16.17 19.19 -23.85
CA LYS A 13 -14.79 19.03 -23.33
C LYS A 13 -14.66 17.84 -22.40
N PHE A 14 -15.69 17.59 -21.59
CA PHE A 14 -15.71 16.43 -20.69
C PHE A 14 -15.72 15.11 -21.49
N LEU A 15 -16.59 14.98 -22.50
CA LEU A 15 -16.63 13.79 -23.36
C LEU A 15 -15.33 13.58 -24.13
N SER A 16 -14.73 14.63 -24.67
CA SER A 16 -13.44 14.55 -25.33
C SER A 16 -12.32 14.14 -24.38
N ALA A 17 -12.26 14.71 -23.20
CA ALA A 17 -11.27 14.34 -22.17
C ALA A 17 -11.48 12.89 -21.69
N SER A 18 -12.73 12.45 -21.50
CA SER A 18 -13.05 11.07 -21.15
C SER A 18 -12.64 10.07 -22.22
N TYR A 19 -12.81 10.41 -23.50
CA TYR A 19 -12.37 9.57 -24.61
C TYR A 19 -10.84 9.41 -24.63
N HIS A 20 -10.10 10.49 -24.38
CA HIS A 20 -8.65 10.43 -24.25
C HIS A 20 -8.19 9.72 -22.96
N ALA A 21 -9.00 9.70 -21.92
CA ALA A 21 -8.68 9.03 -20.65
C ALA A 21 -9.11 7.54 -20.63
N ILE A 22 -9.81 7.06 -21.65
CA ILE A 22 -10.31 5.68 -21.70
C ILE A 22 -9.21 4.65 -21.46
N GLY A 23 -8.04 4.82 -22.08
CA GLY A 23 -6.91 3.93 -21.89
C GLY A 23 -6.44 3.85 -20.44
N ALA A 24 -6.41 4.99 -19.73
CA ALA A 24 -6.04 5.02 -18.33
C ALA A 24 -7.13 4.40 -17.41
N ILE A 25 -8.41 4.61 -17.75
CA ILE A 25 -9.55 4.07 -16.98
C ILE A 25 -9.65 2.54 -17.13
N PHE A 26 -9.26 1.97 -18.25
CA PHE A 26 -9.26 0.52 -18.46
C PHE A 26 -8.22 -0.20 -17.60
N MET A 27 -7.13 0.46 -17.20
CA MET A 27 -6.08 -0.17 -16.40
C MET A 27 -6.58 -0.70 -15.04
N PRO A 28 -7.26 0.08 -14.18
CA PRO A 28 -7.85 -0.44 -12.96
C PRO A 28 -8.87 -1.57 -13.21
N ILE A 29 -9.64 -1.48 -14.29
CA ILE A 29 -10.64 -2.50 -14.65
C ILE A 29 -9.96 -3.82 -14.99
N ILE A 30 -8.86 -3.79 -15.74
CA ILE A 30 -8.09 -4.99 -16.10
C ILE A 30 -7.49 -5.62 -14.82
N ILE A 31 -6.88 -4.79 -13.96
CA ILE A 31 -6.24 -5.27 -12.72
C ILE A 31 -7.28 -5.90 -11.79
N LEU A 32 -8.26 -5.13 -11.39
CA LEU A 32 -9.27 -5.57 -10.43
C LEU A 32 -10.17 -6.66 -11.02
N GLY A 33 -10.58 -6.50 -12.27
CA GLY A 33 -11.37 -7.52 -12.96
C GLY A 33 -10.64 -8.85 -13.06
N GLY A 34 -9.36 -8.85 -13.42
CA GLY A 34 -8.54 -10.06 -13.48
C GLY A 34 -8.36 -10.76 -12.13
N ILE A 35 -8.18 -9.99 -11.06
CA ILE A 35 -8.04 -10.52 -9.70
C ILE A 35 -9.38 -11.05 -9.17
N TYR A 36 -10.47 -10.27 -9.27
CA TYR A 36 -11.77 -10.68 -8.72
C TYR A 36 -12.42 -11.85 -9.46
N THR A 37 -12.14 -12.01 -10.75
CA THR A 37 -12.58 -13.18 -11.52
C THR A 37 -11.72 -14.42 -11.27
N GLY A 38 -10.61 -14.29 -10.54
CA GLY A 38 -9.68 -15.38 -10.26
C GLY A 38 -8.84 -15.83 -11.46
N ILE A 39 -8.83 -15.04 -12.56
CA ILE A 39 -8.04 -15.34 -13.77
C ILE A 39 -6.56 -15.07 -13.50
N PHE A 40 -6.24 -14.00 -12.77
CA PHE A 40 -4.88 -13.58 -12.46
C PHE A 40 -4.63 -13.48 -10.96
N THR A 41 -3.45 -13.89 -10.55
CA THR A 41 -2.91 -13.52 -9.23
C THR A 41 -2.57 -12.02 -9.21
N PRO A 42 -2.45 -11.37 -8.04
CA PRO A 42 -2.05 -9.96 -7.95
C PRO A 42 -0.72 -9.67 -8.68
N THR A 43 0.23 -10.61 -8.66
CA THR A 43 1.54 -10.46 -9.32
C THR A 43 1.41 -10.53 -10.86
N GLU A 44 0.62 -11.47 -11.36
CA GLU A 44 0.33 -11.58 -12.79
C GLU A 44 -0.45 -10.37 -13.30
N SER A 45 -1.40 -9.88 -12.51
CA SER A 45 -2.18 -8.68 -12.83
C SER A 45 -1.29 -7.44 -12.93
N ALA A 46 -0.27 -7.33 -12.08
CA ALA A 46 0.73 -6.26 -12.17
C ALA A 46 1.55 -6.35 -13.47
N ALA A 47 1.96 -7.56 -13.88
CA ALA A 47 2.69 -7.77 -15.13
C ALA A 47 1.83 -7.41 -16.35
N VAL A 48 0.56 -7.81 -16.36
CA VAL A 48 -0.42 -7.45 -17.41
C VAL A 48 -0.64 -5.94 -17.46
N ALA A 49 -0.74 -5.28 -16.29
CA ALA A 49 -0.86 -3.82 -16.21
C ALA A 49 0.36 -3.10 -16.78
N CYS A 50 1.57 -3.59 -16.50
CA CYS A 50 2.80 -3.05 -17.10
C CYS A 50 2.81 -3.20 -18.61
N ALA A 51 2.48 -4.37 -19.14
CA ALA A 51 2.39 -4.61 -20.58
C ALA A 51 1.34 -3.71 -21.24
N TYR A 52 0.15 -3.62 -20.63
CA TYR A 52 -0.91 -2.73 -21.10
C TYR A 52 -0.48 -1.26 -21.09
N GLY A 53 0.13 -0.78 -20.00
CA GLY A 53 0.63 0.59 -19.90
C GLY A 53 1.68 0.93 -20.96
N LEU A 54 2.59 -0.01 -21.26
CA LEU A 54 3.56 0.14 -22.33
C LEU A 54 2.88 0.22 -23.71
N ILE A 55 1.92 -0.67 -24.00
CA ILE A 55 1.20 -0.66 -25.27
C ILE A 55 0.44 0.66 -25.44
N VAL A 56 -0.32 1.08 -24.44
CA VAL A 56 -1.11 2.31 -24.49
C VAL A 56 -0.22 3.55 -24.57
N GLY A 57 0.85 3.62 -23.78
CA GLY A 57 1.76 4.76 -23.76
C GLY A 57 2.60 4.92 -25.01
N CYS A 58 3.06 3.80 -25.59
CA CYS A 58 3.89 3.82 -26.80
C CYS A 58 3.08 3.94 -28.09
N PHE A 59 1.95 3.22 -28.22
CA PHE A 59 1.23 3.11 -29.48
C PHE A 59 0.01 4.02 -29.55
N ILE A 60 -0.74 4.19 -28.46
CA ILE A 60 -1.99 4.97 -28.46
C ILE A 60 -1.69 6.44 -28.16
N TYR A 61 -1.03 6.72 -27.04
CA TYR A 61 -0.72 8.11 -26.65
C TYR A 61 0.56 8.63 -27.29
N ARG A 62 1.48 7.74 -27.67
CA ARG A 62 2.79 8.08 -28.28
C ARG A 62 3.61 9.08 -27.46
N GLU A 63 3.39 9.09 -26.16
CA GLU A 63 4.09 9.98 -25.23
C GLU A 63 5.40 9.39 -24.73
N ILE A 64 5.53 8.05 -24.77
CA ILE A 64 6.73 7.35 -24.28
C ILE A 64 7.73 7.21 -25.44
N ASN A 65 8.79 8.01 -25.38
CA ASN A 65 9.95 7.86 -26.23
C ASN A 65 10.90 6.80 -25.63
N PHE A 66 11.75 6.20 -26.46
CA PHE A 66 12.73 5.20 -25.98
C PHE A 66 13.59 5.68 -24.82
N LYS A 67 13.97 6.97 -24.82
CA LYS A 67 14.68 7.62 -23.73
C LYS A 67 13.86 7.65 -22.42
N GLY A 68 12.59 8.03 -22.52
CA GLY A 68 11.66 8.05 -21.39
C GLY A 68 11.37 6.66 -20.85
N LEU A 69 11.29 5.65 -21.75
CA LEU A 69 11.15 4.25 -21.33
C LEU A 69 12.33 3.78 -20.48
N VAL A 70 13.56 4.06 -20.94
CA VAL A 70 14.78 3.70 -20.19
C VAL A 70 14.83 4.40 -18.84
N GLU A 71 14.45 5.67 -18.76
CA GLU A 71 14.40 6.42 -17.50
C GLU A 71 13.33 5.85 -16.54
N THR A 72 12.15 5.51 -17.07
CA THR A 72 11.09 4.87 -16.28
C THR A 72 11.54 3.52 -15.74
N VAL A 73 12.17 2.68 -16.56
CA VAL A 73 12.68 1.37 -16.14
C VAL A 73 13.78 1.54 -15.09
N LYS A 74 14.69 2.49 -15.23
CA LYS A 74 15.73 2.79 -14.22
C LYS A 74 15.11 3.22 -12.90
N SER A 75 14.14 4.11 -12.94
CA SER A 75 13.43 4.57 -11.74
C SER A 75 12.67 3.43 -11.06
N ALA A 76 11.96 2.61 -11.84
CA ALA A 76 11.26 1.43 -11.33
C ALA A 76 12.22 0.41 -10.72
N ALA A 77 13.37 0.15 -11.37
CA ALA A 77 14.39 -0.74 -10.86
C ALA A 77 15.00 -0.25 -9.53
N ALA A 78 15.28 1.06 -9.43
CA ALA A 78 15.79 1.66 -8.20
C ALA A 78 14.78 1.54 -7.05
N SER A 79 13.50 1.85 -7.30
CA SER A 79 12.43 1.71 -6.31
C SER A 79 12.22 0.25 -5.89
N SER A 80 12.19 -0.66 -6.86
CA SER A 80 12.06 -2.10 -6.58
C SER A 80 13.25 -2.64 -5.79
N GLY A 81 14.47 -2.20 -6.13
CA GLY A 81 15.69 -2.56 -5.40
C GLY A 81 15.66 -2.09 -3.93
N MET A 82 15.18 -0.88 -3.68
CA MET A 82 15.00 -0.35 -2.33
C MET A 82 14.00 -1.20 -1.53
N ILE A 83 12.84 -1.51 -2.12
CA ILE A 83 11.81 -2.33 -1.47
C ILE A 83 12.35 -3.73 -1.19
N MET A 84 13.03 -4.37 -2.14
CA MET A 84 13.64 -5.69 -1.98
C MET A 84 14.70 -5.70 -0.86
N PHE A 85 15.50 -4.65 -0.75
CA PHE A 85 16.47 -4.52 0.33
C PHE A 85 15.79 -4.41 1.70
N ILE A 86 14.72 -3.62 1.80
CA ILE A 86 13.92 -3.52 3.04
C ILE A 86 13.31 -4.87 3.41
N VAL A 87 12.74 -5.59 2.43
CA VAL A 87 12.17 -6.93 2.65
C VAL A 87 13.22 -7.91 3.14
N ALA A 88 14.43 -7.91 2.56
CA ALA A 88 15.52 -8.76 3.00
C ALA A 88 15.95 -8.45 4.44
N CYS A 89 16.12 -7.18 4.79
CA CYS A 89 16.43 -6.76 6.16
C CYS A 89 15.31 -7.14 7.15
N ALA A 90 14.06 -6.93 6.78
CA ALA A 90 12.92 -7.32 7.59
C ALA A 90 12.83 -8.83 7.80
N GLY A 91 13.19 -9.63 6.78
CA GLY A 91 13.28 -11.09 6.89
C GLY A 91 14.32 -11.55 7.92
N VAL A 92 15.51 -10.97 7.88
CA VAL A 92 16.55 -11.25 8.88
C VAL A 92 16.10 -10.82 10.28
N PHE A 93 15.51 -9.64 10.39
CA PHE A 93 14.96 -9.14 11.66
C PHE A 93 13.88 -10.09 12.20
N GLY A 94 12.93 -10.52 11.37
CA GLY A 94 11.88 -11.47 11.75
C GLY A 94 12.44 -12.82 12.23
N LEU A 95 13.52 -13.31 11.59
CA LEU A 95 14.20 -14.53 12.01
C LEU A 95 14.81 -14.37 13.41
N LEU A 96 15.48 -13.26 13.67
CA LEU A 96 16.07 -12.96 14.98
C LEU A 96 14.98 -12.83 16.06
N MET A 97 13.92 -12.11 15.76
CA MET A 97 12.77 -11.95 16.68
C MET A 97 12.15 -13.31 17.04
N THR A 98 12.00 -14.20 16.07
CA THR A 98 11.45 -15.54 16.30
C THR A 98 12.38 -16.41 17.12
N ARG A 99 13.68 -16.33 16.89
CA ARG A 99 14.70 -17.05 17.69
C ARG A 99 14.72 -16.64 19.15
N GLU A 100 14.63 -15.35 19.40
CA GLU A 100 14.61 -14.78 20.76
C GLU A 100 13.24 -14.86 21.43
N GLN A 101 12.26 -15.50 20.80
CA GLN A 101 10.88 -15.65 21.33
C GLN A 101 10.20 -14.31 21.68
N ILE A 102 10.68 -13.21 21.11
CA ILE A 102 10.17 -11.86 21.40
C ILE A 102 8.67 -11.74 21.09
N PRO A 103 8.12 -12.30 19.97
CA PRO A 103 6.69 -12.27 19.71
C PRO A 103 5.85 -12.98 20.77
N ALA A 104 6.36 -14.07 21.36
CA ALA A 104 5.68 -14.81 22.42
C ALA A 104 5.63 -13.99 23.71
N HIS A 105 6.75 -13.42 24.12
CA HIS A 105 6.81 -12.54 25.29
C HIS A 105 5.99 -11.26 25.12
N ALA A 106 5.99 -10.67 23.93
CA ALA A 106 5.12 -9.54 23.61
C ALA A 106 3.63 -9.90 23.69
N ALA A 107 3.25 -11.09 23.20
CA ALA A 107 1.87 -11.57 23.31
C ALA A 107 1.45 -11.79 24.78
N GLU A 108 2.31 -12.39 25.61
CA GLU A 108 2.06 -12.57 27.05
C GLU A 108 1.91 -11.21 27.76
N PHE A 109 2.78 -10.26 27.46
CA PHE A 109 2.71 -8.91 28.02
C PHE A 109 1.40 -8.21 27.61
N ILE A 110 1.03 -8.27 26.35
CA ILE A 110 -0.23 -7.69 25.84
C ILE A 110 -1.44 -8.36 26.53
N MET A 111 -1.43 -9.68 26.68
CA MET A 111 -2.50 -10.40 27.36
C MET A 111 -2.61 -10.04 28.84
N SER A 112 -1.51 -9.69 29.49
CA SER A 112 -1.53 -9.23 30.89
C SER A 112 -2.20 -7.87 31.07
N ILE A 113 -2.16 -7.02 30.05
CA ILE A 113 -2.74 -5.67 30.08
C ILE A 113 -4.16 -5.66 29.52
N CYS A 114 -4.39 -6.44 28.45
CA CYS A 114 -5.65 -6.44 27.70
C CYS A 114 -6.51 -7.65 28.11
N SER A 115 -7.44 -7.46 29.02
CA SER A 115 -8.36 -8.53 29.44
C SER A 115 -9.43 -8.87 28.41
N ASN A 116 -9.60 -8.07 27.32
CA ASN A 116 -10.69 -8.23 26.36
C ASN A 116 -10.20 -7.96 24.94
N LYS A 117 -10.75 -8.74 23.97
CA LYS A 117 -10.52 -8.61 22.53
C LYS A 117 -10.68 -7.16 22.01
N VAL A 118 -11.70 -6.45 22.51
CA VAL A 118 -12.00 -5.07 22.09
C VAL A 118 -10.89 -4.11 22.54
N VAL A 119 -10.41 -4.25 23.78
CA VAL A 119 -9.34 -3.43 24.34
C VAL A 119 -8.04 -3.68 23.57
N PHE A 120 -7.74 -4.95 23.27
CA PHE A 120 -6.59 -5.32 22.42
C PHE A 120 -6.65 -4.64 21.05
N LEU A 121 -7.78 -4.76 20.33
CA LEU A 121 -7.95 -4.15 19.02
C LEU A 121 -7.84 -2.62 19.07
N LEU A 122 -8.42 -1.97 20.08
CA LEU A 122 -8.30 -0.52 20.26
C LEU A 122 -6.84 -0.09 20.49
N LEU A 123 -6.13 -0.77 21.37
CA LEU A 123 -4.73 -0.49 21.67
C LEU A 123 -3.87 -0.65 20.40
N VAL A 124 -4.06 -1.74 19.67
CA VAL A 124 -3.34 -1.99 18.43
C VAL A 124 -3.69 -0.95 17.35
N ASN A 125 -4.96 -0.54 17.23
CA ASN A 125 -5.36 0.52 16.29
C ASN A 125 -4.61 1.83 16.59
N VAL A 126 -4.55 2.26 17.85
CA VAL A 126 -3.84 3.48 18.23
C VAL A 126 -2.34 3.35 17.93
N LEU A 127 -1.75 2.21 18.27
CA LEU A 127 -0.34 1.94 17.98
C LEU A 127 -0.05 1.98 16.48
N LEU A 128 -0.87 1.33 15.66
CA LEU A 128 -0.71 1.29 14.21
C LEU A 128 -0.90 2.66 13.57
N LEU A 129 -1.82 3.49 14.06
CA LEU A 129 -1.97 4.87 13.61
C LEU A 129 -0.73 5.71 13.90
N ILE A 130 -0.17 5.57 15.10
CA ILE A 130 1.06 6.29 15.48
C ILE A 130 2.22 5.83 14.59
N VAL A 131 2.42 4.53 14.44
CA VAL A 131 3.50 4.00 13.58
C VAL A 131 3.32 4.41 12.13
N GLY A 132 2.08 4.38 11.59
CA GLY A 132 1.76 4.82 10.24
C GLY A 132 2.06 6.30 9.97
N CYS A 133 2.11 7.15 11.01
CA CYS A 133 2.55 8.54 10.87
C CYS A 133 4.07 8.69 10.67
N PHE A 134 4.88 7.70 11.10
CA PHE A 134 6.35 7.79 11.06
C PHE A 134 7.00 6.85 10.06
N MET A 135 6.34 5.76 9.70
CA MET A 135 6.89 4.71 8.84
C MET A 135 5.99 4.46 7.64
N ASP A 136 6.63 4.09 6.52
CA ASP A 136 5.89 3.62 5.34
C ASP A 136 5.19 2.29 5.63
N THR A 137 4.05 2.08 4.96
CA THR A 137 3.16 0.93 5.17
C THR A 137 3.87 -0.42 5.00
N THR A 138 4.69 -0.58 3.96
CA THR A 138 5.34 -1.87 3.65
C THR A 138 6.32 -2.34 4.72
N PRO A 139 7.34 -1.55 5.14
CA PRO A 139 8.25 -1.97 6.18
C PRO A 139 7.57 -2.11 7.54
N ALA A 140 6.60 -1.25 7.84
CA ALA A 140 5.88 -1.32 9.11
C ALA A 140 5.11 -2.64 9.25
N ILE A 141 4.38 -3.08 8.21
CA ILE A 141 3.67 -4.36 8.22
C ILE A 141 4.65 -5.53 8.39
N LEU A 142 5.75 -5.54 7.65
CA LEU A 142 6.73 -6.63 7.71
C LEU A 142 7.38 -6.80 9.10
N ILE A 143 7.51 -5.71 9.85
CA ILE A 143 8.10 -5.74 11.19
C ILE A 143 7.03 -6.05 12.25
N ILE A 144 5.87 -5.42 12.17
CA ILE A 144 4.86 -5.48 13.24
C ILE A 144 4.01 -6.74 13.14
N ALA A 145 3.71 -7.23 11.93
CA ALA A 145 2.88 -8.41 11.77
C ALA A 145 3.41 -9.63 12.52
N PRO A 146 4.68 -10.05 12.39
CA PRO A 146 5.21 -11.19 13.13
C PRO A 146 5.13 -11.05 14.65
N ILE A 147 5.19 -9.81 15.17
CA ILE A 147 5.12 -9.53 16.60
C ILE A 147 3.69 -9.70 17.13
N LEU A 148 2.70 -9.25 16.36
CA LEU A 148 1.30 -9.27 16.78
C LEU A 148 0.57 -10.59 16.47
N PHE A 149 1.03 -11.37 15.47
CA PHE A 149 0.38 -12.62 15.07
C PHE A 149 0.16 -13.63 16.21
N PRO A 150 1.12 -13.89 17.14
CA PRO A 150 0.88 -14.80 18.25
C PRO A 150 -0.26 -14.34 19.18
N ALA A 151 -0.41 -13.03 19.39
CA ALA A 151 -1.50 -12.48 20.20
C ALA A 151 -2.88 -12.67 19.55
N LEU A 152 -2.97 -12.71 18.21
CA LEU A 152 -4.25 -12.91 17.51
C LEU A 152 -4.89 -14.26 17.84
N SER A 153 -4.10 -15.32 17.91
CA SER A 153 -4.58 -16.67 18.23
C SER A 153 -5.13 -16.73 19.64
N ALA A 154 -4.53 -16.02 20.59
CA ALA A 154 -5.00 -15.94 21.99
C ALA A 154 -6.37 -15.25 22.10
N TYR A 155 -6.65 -14.25 21.26
CA TYR A 155 -7.95 -13.53 21.24
C TYR A 155 -8.94 -14.09 20.21
N ASN A 156 -8.61 -15.19 19.53
CA ASN A 156 -9.46 -15.81 18.51
C ASN A 156 -9.84 -14.79 17.40
N ILE A 157 -8.85 -14.04 16.90
CA ILE A 157 -9.02 -13.06 15.85
C ILE A 157 -8.53 -13.66 14.54
N ASP A 158 -9.36 -13.57 13.49
CA ASP A 158 -9.00 -14.02 12.15
C ASP A 158 -7.83 -13.20 11.60
N PRO A 159 -6.74 -13.85 11.11
CA PRO A 159 -5.56 -13.16 10.59
C PRO A 159 -5.85 -12.26 9.39
N VAL A 160 -6.80 -12.63 8.53
CA VAL A 160 -7.19 -11.83 7.34
C VAL A 160 -7.92 -10.57 7.78
N HIS A 161 -8.86 -10.70 8.73
CA HIS A 161 -9.54 -9.56 9.32
C HIS A 161 -8.54 -8.57 9.95
N PHE A 162 -7.60 -9.09 10.72
CA PHE A 162 -6.55 -8.27 11.33
C PHE A 162 -5.64 -7.61 10.31
N GLY A 163 -5.27 -8.32 9.25
CA GLY A 163 -4.49 -7.79 8.13
C GLY A 163 -5.16 -6.57 7.48
N ILE A 164 -6.49 -6.63 7.30
CA ILE A 164 -7.27 -5.50 6.77
C ILE A 164 -7.24 -4.31 7.74
N ILE A 165 -7.43 -4.56 9.05
CA ILE A 165 -7.35 -3.51 10.08
C ILE A 165 -5.98 -2.85 10.05
N MET A 166 -4.90 -3.64 10.00
CA MET A 166 -3.52 -3.17 9.96
C MET A 166 -3.28 -2.28 8.73
N LEU A 167 -3.69 -2.74 7.55
CA LEU A 167 -3.52 -2.02 6.29
C LEU A 167 -4.28 -0.70 6.29
N LEU A 168 -5.53 -0.69 6.75
CA LEU A 168 -6.34 0.53 6.85
C LEU A 168 -5.73 1.56 7.80
N ASN A 169 -5.27 1.13 8.98
CA ASN A 169 -4.65 2.04 9.96
C ASN A 169 -3.35 2.65 9.41
N MET A 170 -2.52 1.85 8.75
CA MET A 170 -1.30 2.34 8.13
C MET A 170 -1.59 3.34 7.00
N CYS A 171 -2.59 3.08 6.15
CA CYS A 171 -3.00 4.01 5.11
C CYS A 171 -3.52 5.34 5.68
N ILE A 172 -4.30 5.30 6.76
CA ILE A 172 -4.78 6.50 7.43
C ILE A 172 -3.62 7.27 8.07
N GLY A 173 -2.68 6.56 8.71
CA GLY A 173 -1.48 7.15 9.30
C GLY A 173 -0.62 7.91 8.28
N THR A 174 -0.35 7.32 7.13
CA THR A 174 0.40 7.96 6.03
C THR A 174 -0.29 9.20 5.47
N VAL A 175 -1.62 9.21 5.37
CA VAL A 175 -2.39 10.39 4.95
C VAL A 175 -2.26 11.52 5.99
N SER A 176 -2.29 11.20 7.28
CA SER A 176 -2.11 12.19 8.36
C SER A 176 -0.73 12.85 8.29
N TYR A 177 0.33 12.09 8.01
CA TYR A 177 1.67 12.62 7.83
C TYR A 177 1.75 13.62 6.67
N THR A 178 1.16 13.31 5.52
CA THR A 178 1.18 14.19 4.35
C THR A 178 0.42 15.50 4.61
N HIS A 179 -0.67 15.46 5.37
CA HIS A 179 -1.41 16.68 5.75
C HIS A 179 -0.69 17.54 6.80
N LEU A 180 0.09 16.93 7.68
CA LEU A 180 0.87 17.66 8.71
C LEU A 180 2.13 18.28 8.14
N THR A 181 2.74 17.72 7.09
CA THR A 181 3.99 18.20 6.49
C THR A 181 3.79 19.16 5.32
N LEU A 182 2.64 19.17 4.65
CA LEU A 182 2.32 20.04 3.50
C LEU A 182 1.96 21.51 3.80
N PRO A 183 1.65 21.98 5.03
CA PRO A 183 1.40 23.41 5.28
C PRO A 183 2.65 24.29 5.32
N THR A 184 3.83 23.76 5.10
CA THR A 184 5.10 24.51 5.25
C THR A 184 5.82 24.81 3.93
N ILE A 185 5.13 24.76 2.78
CA ILE A 185 5.65 25.27 1.49
C ILE A 185 4.71 26.32 0.91
#